data_2314e7c528419b05c5be7cf811a33e13
#
_entry.id   2314e7c528419b05c5be7cf811a33e13
#
_cell.length_a   1.000
_cell.length_b   1.000
_cell.length_c   1.000
_cell.angle_alpha   90.00
_cell.angle_beta   90.00
_cell.angle_gamma   90.00
#
_symmetry.space_group_name_H-M   'P 1'
#
loop_
_entity.id
_entity.type
_entity.pdbx_description
1 polymer ?
#
loop_
_entity_poly.entity_id
_entity_poly.type
_entity_poly.pdbx_seq_one_letter_code
_entity_poly.pdbx_strand_id
1 'polypeptide(L)'
;DSVEKFLEKIKDATVLLDPNKTSDTIARSLLNCGTVYAQSPVALLKAVKNDVQIEGTRKAMERDGVALVKLFMWIEQNVASGSITEYDVAQKVQEFRAASPLYRGESFGLIAGYNEHGAIVHYEPEKETSSILHPEGMLLVDTGGQYLDGTTDITRTVALGTPTEAQRHDYTLVLKGHIALGSMIYPTGTRGSQLDVLARQFLWKECMTYWHGTGHGVGHFLNVHEGPQNFRLNENPTVLVPGMITSDEPGLYKTGEYGIRIENLVLSRNYRHTEDFGDFMNFEVLTLFPYDSRLIDLSM
;
A
#
# COMPACT_ATOMS: atom_id res chain seq x y z
N ASP A 1 32.48 -8.19 -14.49
CA ASP A 1 31.84 -9.25 -15.30
C ASP A 1 30.35 -9.00 -15.31
N SER A 2 29.74 -9.03 -16.51
CA SER A 2 28.29 -8.82 -16.65
C SER A 2 27.52 -10.13 -16.36
N VAL A 3 26.26 -9.98 -15.96
CA VAL A 3 25.33 -11.11 -15.78
C VAL A 3 25.22 -11.92 -17.08
N GLU A 4 25.19 -11.24 -18.23
CA GLU A 4 25.11 -11.87 -19.54
C GLU A 4 26.27 -12.84 -19.77
N LYS A 5 27.52 -12.39 -19.52
CA LYS A 5 28.72 -13.23 -19.66
C LYS A 5 28.72 -14.45 -18.74
N PHE A 6 28.05 -14.35 -17.59
CA PHE A 6 27.87 -15.50 -16.72
C PHE A 6 26.84 -16.48 -17.32
N LEU A 7 25.71 -15.96 -17.79
CA LEU A 7 24.62 -16.77 -18.38
C LEU A 7 25.05 -17.48 -19.66
N GLU A 8 25.86 -16.86 -20.52
CA GLU A 8 26.43 -17.46 -21.74
C GLU A 8 27.30 -18.71 -21.48
N LYS A 9 27.78 -18.87 -20.25
CA LYS A 9 28.57 -20.04 -19.84
C LYS A 9 27.73 -21.23 -19.42
N ILE A 10 26.42 -21.00 -19.18
CA ILE A 10 25.50 -22.07 -18.79
C ILE A 10 25.20 -22.92 -20.04
N LYS A 11 25.39 -24.24 -19.92
CA LYS A 11 25.17 -25.22 -20.99
C LYS A 11 24.40 -26.42 -20.44
N ASP A 12 23.75 -27.15 -21.31
CA ASP A 12 23.08 -28.42 -20.99
C ASP A 12 22.06 -28.29 -19.85
N ALA A 13 21.45 -27.12 -19.70
CA ALA A 13 20.43 -26.80 -18.70
C ALA A 13 19.11 -26.43 -19.38
N THR A 14 17.99 -26.67 -18.67
CA THR A 14 16.69 -26.12 -19.03
C THR A 14 16.38 -24.98 -18.05
N VAL A 15 16.14 -23.78 -18.59
CA VAL A 15 15.89 -22.56 -17.81
C VAL A 15 14.45 -22.11 -17.98
N LEU A 16 13.76 -21.88 -16.86
CA LEU A 16 12.44 -21.28 -16.86
C LEU A 16 12.57 -19.77 -16.97
N LEU A 17 11.91 -19.19 -17.95
CA LEU A 17 11.87 -17.75 -18.20
C LEU A 17 10.42 -17.27 -18.04
N ASP A 18 10.20 -16.24 -17.21
CA ASP A 18 8.92 -15.58 -17.10
C ASP A 18 8.83 -14.49 -18.19
N PRO A 19 7.94 -14.65 -19.20
CA PRO A 19 7.87 -13.72 -20.34
C PRO A 19 7.47 -12.29 -19.94
N ASN A 20 6.87 -12.11 -18.76
CA ASN A 20 6.45 -10.81 -18.26
C ASN A 20 7.53 -10.13 -17.36
N LYS A 21 8.60 -10.84 -17.02
CA LYS A 21 9.61 -10.39 -16.07
C LYS A 21 11.04 -10.47 -16.60
N THR A 22 11.30 -11.36 -17.55
CA THR A 22 12.64 -11.59 -18.11
C THR A 22 12.91 -10.63 -19.26
N SER A 23 13.98 -9.84 -19.15
CA SER A 23 14.40 -8.97 -20.26
C SER A 23 14.89 -9.78 -21.46
N ASP A 24 14.73 -9.23 -22.68
CA ASP A 24 15.20 -9.85 -23.91
C ASP A 24 16.73 -10.12 -23.88
N THR A 25 17.51 -9.23 -23.29
CA THR A 25 18.96 -9.40 -23.13
C THR A 25 19.29 -10.66 -22.33
N ILE A 26 18.60 -10.90 -21.18
CA ILE A 26 18.80 -12.11 -20.37
C ILE A 26 18.37 -13.35 -21.15
N ALA A 27 17.23 -13.32 -21.83
CA ALA A 27 16.76 -14.45 -22.63
C ALA A 27 17.76 -14.82 -23.74
N ARG A 28 18.32 -13.83 -24.43
CA ARG A 28 19.35 -14.04 -25.47
C ARG A 28 20.66 -14.55 -24.94
N SER A 29 21.04 -14.25 -23.71
CA SER A 29 22.27 -14.75 -23.08
C SER A 29 22.22 -16.26 -22.77
N LEU A 30 21.04 -16.90 -22.89
CA LEU A 30 20.80 -18.31 -22.59
C LEU A 30 20.71 -19.18 -23.87
N LEU A 31 21.32 -18.77 -24.98
CA LEU A 31 21.24 -19.46 -26.28
C LEU A 31 21.72 -20.92 -26.25
N ASN A 32 22.55 -21.29 -25.28
CA ASN A 32 23.08 -22.65 -25.11
C ASN A 32 22.21 -23.53 -24.18
N CYS A 33 21.04 -23.02 -23.76
CA CYS A 33 20.12 -23.71 -22.85
C CYS A 33 18.79 -24.02 -23.57
N GLY A 34 18.13 -25.08 -23.14
CA GLY A 34 16.70 -25.25 -23.38
C GLY A 34 15.92 -24.20 -22.57
N THR A 35 14.86 -23.63 -23.12
CA THR A 35 14.03 -22.64 -22.43
C THR A 35 12.60 -23.11 -22.29
N VAL A 36 12.01 -22.89 -21.11
CA VAL A 36 10.58 -23.10 -20.82
C VAL A 36 10.00 -21.76 -20.40
N TYR A 37 8.92 -21.36 -21.03
CA TYR A 37 8.23 -20.10 -20.70
C TYR A 37 7.05 -20.38 -19.79
N ALA A 38 7.12 -19.85 -18.54
CA ALA A 38 6.04 -19.93 -17.57
C ALA A 38 6.20 -18.83 -16.53
N GLN A 39 5.14 -18.57 -15.76
CA GLN A 39 5.21 -17.66 -14.62
C GLN A 39 6.27 -18.11 -13.62
N SER A 40 7.07 -17.19 -13.11
CA SER A 40 8.12 -17.49 -12.13
C SER A 40 7.52 -17.98 -10.81
N PRO A 41 7.92 -19.18 -10.31
CA PRO A 41 7.48 -19.64 -8.99
C PRO A 41 8.02 -18.77 -7.85
N VAL A 42 9.09 -18.01 -8.08
CA VAL A 42 9.69 -17.12 -7.08
C VAL A 42 8.72 -16.07 -6.58
N ALA A 43 7.86 -15.53 -7.45
CA ALA A 43 6.85 -14.54 -7.07
C ALA A 43 5.92 -15.07 -5.98
N LEU A 44 5.39 -16.28 -6.14
CA LEU A 44 4.51 -16.89 -5.15
C LEU A 44 5.26 -17.27 -3.87
N LEU A 45 6.48 -17.82 -3.99
CA LEU A 45 7.32 -18.16 -2.83
C LEU A 45 7.66 -16.94 -1.97
N LYS A 46 7.87 -15.78 -2.61
CA LYS A 46 8.10 -14.50 -1.90
C LYS A 46 6.81 -13.91 -1.31
N ALA A 47 5.68 -14.10 -1.96
CA ALA A 47 4.40 -13.56 -1.51
C ALA A 47 3.95 -14.15 -0.16
N VAL A 48 4.21 -15.43 0.06
CA VAL A 48 3.88 -16.14 1.32
C VAL A 48 5.02 -15.93 2.31
N LYS A 49 4.83 -14.99 3.23
CA LYS A 49 5.80 -14.66 4.28
C LYS A 49 5.82 -15.75 5.35
N ASN A 50 7.02 -16.10 5.80
CA ASN A 50 7.20 -16.97 6.96
C ASN A 50 7.01 -16.18 8.28
N ASP A 51 6.96 -16.90 9.41
CA ASP A 51 6.69 -16.30 10.72
C ASP A 51 7.71 -15.21 11.11
N VAL A 52 8.98 -15.37 10.73
CA VAL A 52 10.02 -14.38 11.00
C VAL A 52 9.77 -13.09 10.22
N GLN A 53 9.39 -13.21 8.95
CA GLN A 53 9.08 -12.06 8.09
C GLN A 53 7.80 -11.36 8.55
N ILE A 54 6.78 -12.11 8.96
CA ILE A 54 5.52 -11.56 9.49
C ILE A 54 5.79 -10.77 10.77
N GLU A 55 6.53 -11.35 11.71
CA GLU A 55 6.87 -10.66 12.96
C GLU A 55 7.77 -9.45 12.73
N GLY A 56 8.70 -9.54 11.80
CA GLY A 56 9.52 -8.41 11.36
C GLY A 56 8.66 -7.27 10.80
N THR A 57 7.68 -7.59 9.94
CA THR A 57 6.75 -6.58 9.38
C THR A 57 5.90 -5.93 10.48
N ARG A 58 5.39 -6.69 11.47
CA ARG A 58 4.67 -6.11 12.61
C ARG A 58 5.52 -5.07 13.34
N LYS A 59 6.78 -5.42 13.66
CA LYS A 59 7.72 -4.50 14.33
C LYS A 59 8.09 -3.30 13.47
N ALA A 60 8.20 -3.49 12.15
CA ALA A 60 8.42 -2.38 11.23
C ALA A 60 7.23 -1.42 11.23
N MET A 61 5.99 -1.93 11.19
CA MET A 61 4.77 -1.13 11.25
C MET A 61 4.61 -0.37 12.57
N GLU A 62 4.93 -0.98 13.73
CA GLU A 62 4.95 -0.28 15.03
C GLU A 62 5.96 0.87 15.04
N ARG A 63 7.15 0.62 14.54
CA ARG A 63 8.25 1.60 14.47
C ARG A 63 7.93 2.75 13.53
N ASP A 64 7.37 2.44 12.38
CA ASP A 64 6.91 3.42 11.40
C ASP A 64 5.74 4.25 11.95
N GLY A 65 4.81 3.62 12.64
CA GLY A 65 3.72 4.29 13.36
C GLY A 65 4.22 5.36 14.33
N VAL A 66 5.32 5.10 15.04
CA VAL A 66 5.95 6.11 15.92
C VAL A 66 6.51 7.29 15.11
N ALA A 67 7.12 7.04 13.95
CA ALA A 67 7.60 8.12 13.08
C ALA A 67 6.43 8.97 12.56
N LEU A 68 5.33 8.34 12.18
CA LEU A 68 4.12 9.03 11.73
C LEU A 68 3.44 9.85 12.85
N VAL A 69 3.37 9.32 14.08
CA VAL A 69 2.88 10.11 15.22
C VAL A 69 3.70 11.38 15.38
N LYS A 70 5.03 11.29 15.32
CA LYS A 70 5.91 12.46 15.40
C LYS A 70 5.67 13.43 14.23
N LEU A 71 5.46 12.90 13.02
CA LEU A 71 5.15 13.71 11.84
C LEU A 71 3.87 14.52 12.04
N PHE A 72 2.76 13.87 12.39
CA PHE A 72 1.48 14.55 12.52
C PHE A 72 1.47 15.52 13.71
N MET A 73 2.14 15.21 14.82
CA MET A 73 2.38 16.16 15.91
C MET A 73 3.18 17.39 15.43
N TRP A 74 4.21 17.18 14.61
CA TRP A 74 5.00 18.27 14.05
C TRP A 74 4.16 19.15 13.10
N ILE A 75 3.32 18.54 12.25
CA ILE A 75 2.39 19.27 11.38
C ILE A 75 1.43 20.13 12.23
N GLU A 76 0.79 19.55 13.24
CA GLU A 76 -0.12 20.24 14.15
C GLU A 76 0.52 21.47 14.82
N GLN A 77 1.77 21.35 15.25
CA GLN A 77 2.51 22.42 15.92
C GLN A 77 2.95 23.54 14.98
N ASN A 78 3.10 23.28 13.69
CA ASN A 78 3.71 24.20 12.75
C ASN A 78 2.77 24.74 11.66
N VAL A 79 1.65 24.07 11.38
CA VAL A 79 0.74 24.45 10.28
C VAL A 79 0.21 25.88 10.43
N ALA A 80 -0.05 26.35 11.64
CA ALA A 80 -0.52 27.70 11.90
C ALA A 80 0.52 28.80 11.60
N SER A 81 1.79 28.44 11.45
CA SER A 81 2.85 29.39 11.07
C SER A 81 2.76 29.85 9.61
N GLY A 82 2.08 29.06 8.74
CA GLY A 82 2.03 29.31 7.31
C GLY A 82 3.41 29.23 6.61
N SER A 83 4.33 28.44 7.16
CA SER A 83 5.71 28.32 6.66
C SER A 83 6.11 26.92 6.25
N ILE A 84 5.29 25.88 6.55
CA ILE A 84 5.59 24.50 6.15
C ILE A 84 4.89 24.15 4.84
N THR A 85 5.58 23.40 4.01
CA THR A 85 5.11 22.95 2.69
C THR A 85 4.90 21.45 2.64
N GLU A 86 4.25 20.94 1.59
CA GLU A 86 4.16 19.51 1.29
C GLU A 86 5.54 18.84 1.22
N TYR A 87 6.53 19.55 0.64
CA TYR A 87 7.91 19.07 0.58
C TYR A 87 8.54 18.94 1.97
N ASP A 88 8.27 19.87 2.89
CA ASP A 88 8.77 19.79 4.27
C ASP A 88 8.16 18.59 5.00
N VAL A 89 6.90 18.23 4.73
CA VAL A 89 6.27 17.01 5.27
C VAL A 89 7.04 15.78 4.83
N ALA A 90 7.42 15.69 3.53
CA ALA A 90 8.19 14.58 2.99
C ALA A 90 9.58 14.47 3.66
N GLN A 91 10.28 15.58 3.81
CA GLN A 91 11.59 15.60 4.46
C GLN A 91 11.51 15.22 5.94
N LYS A 92 10.46 15.67 6.62
CA LYS A 92 10.31 15.47 8.07
C LYS A 92 9.99 14.01 8.43
N VAL A 93 9.17 13.30 7.66
CA VAL A 93 8.92 11.88 7.93
C VAL A 93 10.19 11.04 7.72
N GLN A 94 10.96 11.34 6.69
CA GLN A 94 12.25 10.69 6.44
C GLN A 94 13.23 10.90 7.60
N GLU A 95 13.30 12.14 8.15
CA GLU A 95 14.10 12.44 9.34
C GLU A 95 13.68 11.60 10.54
N PHE A 96 12.36 11.47 10.80
CA PHE A 96 11.87 10.68 11.92
C PHE A 96 12.11 9.17 11.74
N ARG A 97 12.00 8.64 10.54
CA ARG A 97 12.33 7.25 10.20
C ARG A 97 13.81 6.95 10.36
N ALA A 98 14.68 7.91 9.92
CA ALA A 98 16.13 7.78 10.00
C ALA A 98 16.68 7.64 11.41
N ALA A 99 15.90 8.00 12.44
CA ALA A 99 16.26 7.75 13.83
C ALA A 99 16.29 6.24 14.18
N SER A 100 15.67 5.38 13.39
CA SER A 100 15.73 3.92 13.56
C SER A 100 16.99 3.32 12.94
N PRO A 101 17.77 2.51 13.67
CA PRO A 101 18.97 1.85 13.12
C PRO A 101 18.63 0.80 12.06
N LEU A 102 17.37 0.37 11.95
CA LEU A 102 16.94 -0.61 10.96
C LEU A 102 16.44 0.04 9.65
N TYR A 103 16.20 1.35 9.63
CA TYR A 103 15.75 2.08 8.44
C TYR A 103 16.84 2.12 7.36
N ARG A 104 16.43 1.96 6.08
CA ARG A 104 17.31 1.89 4.92
C ARG A 104 16.91 2.82 3.77
N GLY A 105 15.83 3.58 3.95
CA GLY A 105 15.30 4.50 2.95
C GLY A 105 13.78 4.38 2.84
N GLU A 106 13.18 5.25 2.06
CA GLU A 106 11.75 5.19 1.76
C GLU A 106 11.45 3.95 0.89
N SER A 107 10.25 3.37 1.05
CA SER A 107 9.81 2.23 0.23
C SER A 107 9.35 2.66 -1.17
N PHE A 108 8.97 3.94 -1.31
CA PHE A 108 8.61 4.61 -2.57
C PHE A 108 8.72 6.14 -2.41
N GLY A 109 8.56 6.89 -3.50
CA GLY A 109 8.48 8.36 -3.46
C GLY A 109 7.26 8.80 -2.63
N LEU A 110 7.51 9.58 -1.58
CA LEU A 110 6.45 10.01 -0.66
C LEU A 110 5.44 10.90 -1.39
N ILE A 111 4.16 10.68 -1.14
CA ILE A 111 3.05 11.50 -1.59
C ILE A 111 2.56 12.35 -0.40
N ALA A 112 2.60 13.66 -0.53
CA ALA A 112 2.00 14.58 0.43
C ALA A 112 1.23 15.64 -0.34
N GLY A 113 -0.08 15.43 -0.52
CA GLY A 113 -0.93 16.30 -1.32
C GLY A 113 -1.90 17.10 -0.45
N TYR A 114 -1.74 18.42 -0.43
CA TYR A 114 -2.61 19.37 0.26
C TYR A 114 -3.74 19.81 -0.68
N ASN A 115 -4.98 19.72 -0.21
CA ASN A 115 -6.19 20.06 -0.97
C ASN A 115 -6.17 19.44 -2.38
N GLU A 116 -6.17 20.27 -3.45
CA GLU A 116 -6.23 19.84 -4.86
C GLU A 116 -5.07 18.91 -5.27
N HIS A 117 -3.89 19.05 -4.67
CA HIS A 117 -2.77 18.14 -4.93
C HIS A 117 -3.07 16.71 -4.42
N GLY A 118 -3.86 16.56 -3.36
CA GLY A 118 -4.34 15.27 -2.88
C GLY A 118 -5.22 14.53 -3.90
N ALA A 119 -5.82 15.24 -4.87
CA ALA A 119 -6.60 14.63 -5.95
C ALA A 119 -5.72 14.05 -7.07
N ILE A 120 -4.41 14.30 -7.05
CA ILE A 120 -3.44 13.70 -7.97
C ILE A 120 -2.89 12.44 -7.31
N VAL A 121 -3.32 11.25 -7.77
CA VAL A 121 -3.11 9.94 -7.10
C VAL A 121 -1.65 9.67 -6.75
N HIS A 122 -0.71 10.06 -7.61
CA HIS A 122 0.74 9.90 -7.42
C HIS A 122 1.45 11.27 -7.38
N TYR A 123 0.94 12.19 -6.56
CA TYR A 123 1.55 13.49 -6.38
C TYR A 123 2.83 13.38 -5.54
N GLU A 124 3.98 13.63 -6.15
CA GLU A 124 5.26 13.73 -5.46
C GLU A 124 5.57 15.22 -5.21
N PRO A 125 5.71 15.67 -3.95
CA PRO A 125 5.99 17.07 -3.65
C PRO A 125 7.42 17.43 -4.04
N GLU A 126 7.56 18.46 -4.89
CA GLU A 126 8.83 19.06 -5.27
C GLU A 126 8.99 20.40 -4.55
N LYS A 127 10.22 20.79 -4.24
CA LYS A 127 10.51 22.00 -3.46
C LYS A 127 9.94 23.26 -4.10
N GLU A 128 9.96 23.33 -5.43
CA GLU A 128 9.59 24.51 -6.22
C GLU A 128 8.06 24.62 -6.45
N THR A 129 7.34 23.51 -6.37
CA THR A 129 5.91 23.42 -6.74
C THR A 129 4.99 23.09 -5.57
N SER A 130 5.56 22.76 -4.41
CA SER A 130 4.80 22.38 -3.22
C SER A 130 4.00 23.54 -2.65
N SER A 131 2.75 23.27 -2.30
CA SER A 131 1.87 24.22 -1.62
C SER A 131 2.30 24.43 -0.17
N ILE A 132 2.09 25.65 0.32
CA ILE A 132 2.18 25.96 1.75
C ILE A 132 0.94 25.42 2.44
N LEU A 133 1.12 24.70 3.55
CA LEU A 133 0.03 24.20 4.37
C LEU A 133 -0.55 25.31 5.24
N HIS A 134 -1.88 25.39 5.30
CA HIS A 134 -2.63 26.28 6.16
C HIS A 134 -3.51 25.48 7.14
N PRO A 135 -3.94 26.08 8.28
CA PRO A 135 -4.82 25.41 9.26
C PRO A 135 -6.26 25.30 8.74
N GLU A 136 -6.41 24.82 7.51
CA GLU A 136 -7.68 24.56 6.82
C GLU A 136 -7.50 23.47 5.77
N GLY A 137 -8.59 22.92 5.26
CA GLY A 137 -8.55 21.90 4.20
C GLY A 137 -8.06 20.54 4.68
N MET A 138 -7.57 19.73 3.76
CA MET A 138 -7.12 18.35 4.00
C MET A 138 -5.73 18.09 3.45
N LEU A 139 -4.99 17.22 4.13
CA LEU A 139 -3.69 16.73 3.70
C LEU A 139 -3.76 15.19 3.57
N LEU A 140 -3.48 14.68 2.39
CA LEU A 140 -3.27 13.27 2.11
C LEU A 140 -1.77 12.99 2.19
N VAL A 141 -1.37 12.04 3.05
CA VAL A 141 0.02 11.57 3.17
C VAL A 141 0.05 10.08 2.92
N ASP A 142 0.74 9.66 1.86
CA ASP A 142 0.98 8.28 1.49
C ASP A 142 2.49 8.02 1.50
N THR A 143 2.93 7.08 2.33
CA THR A 143 4.33 6.95 2.68
C THR A 143 4.66 5.59 3.26
N GLY A 144 5.89 5.15 3.05
CA GLY A 144 6.39 3.92 3.63
C GLY A 144 7.92 3.90 3.73
N GLY A 145 8.45 3.02 4.56
CA GLY A 145 9.88 2.85 4.77
C GLY A 145 10.35 1.42 4.54
N GLN A 146 11.58 1.30 4.04
CA GLN A 146 12.33 0.05 4.00
C GLN A 146 13.10 -0.11 5.30
N TYR A 147 12.75 -1.15 6.06
CA TYR A 147 13.47 -1.58 7.25
C TYR A 147 14.08 -2.96 7.01
N LEU A 148 15.21 -3.28 7.64
CA LEU A 148 15.85 -4.60 7.48
C LEU A 148 14.93 -5.77 7.81
N ASP A 149 13.90 -5.54 8.62
CA ASP A 149 12.93 -6.52 9.09
C ASP A 149 11.52 -6.36 8.49
N GLY A 150 11.33 -5.46 7.52
CA GLY A 150 10.04 -5.31 6.84
C GLY A 150 9.96 -4.08 5.93
N THR A 151 8.95 -4.06 5.10
CA THR A 151 8.56 -2.92 4.26
C THR A 151 7.23 -2.37 4.79
N THR A 152 7.13 -1.05 4.97
CA THR A 152 5.89 -0.40 5.39
C THR A 152 5.27 0.39 4.24
N ASP A 153 3.95 0.53 4.31
CA ASP A 153 3.12 1.27 3.40
C ASP A 153 1.86 1.72 4.13
N ILE A 154 1.53 3.00 4.07
CA ILE A 154 0.40 3.57 4.78
C ILE A 154 -0.04 4.88 4.14
N THR A 155 -1.35 5.04 3.94
CA THR A 155 -1.93 6.34 3.63
C THR A 155 -2.86 6.79 4.74
N ARG A 156 -2.75 8.08 5.10
CA ARG A 156 -3.74 8.79 5.92
C ARG A 156 -4.09 10.12 5.27
N THR A 157 -5.39 10.42 5.29
CA THR A 157 -5.90 11.77 4.99
C THR A 157 -6.38 12.40 6.29
N VAL A 158 -5.92 13.61 6.57
CA VAL A 158 -6.24 14.35 7.80
C VAL A 158 -6.76 15.75 7.48
N ALA A 159 -7.64 16.29 8.33
CA ALA A 159 -8.07 17.68 8.27
C ALA A 159 -7.05 18.56 8.99
N LEU A 160 -6.59 19.63 8.33
CA LEU A 160 -5.71 20.64 8.95
C LEU A 160 -6.47 21.72 9.71
N GLY A 161 -7.78 21.80 9.50
CA GLY A 161 -8.71 22.69 10.21
C GLY A 161 -10.05 22.01 10.48
N THR A 162 -11.13 22.80 10.47
CA THR A 162 -12.48 22.25 10.59
C THR A 162 -12.95 21.71 9.25
N PRO A 163 -13.21 20.40 9.13
CA PRO A 163 -13.66 19.83 7.87
C PRO A 163 -15.09 20.24 7.53
N THR A 164 -15.39 20.35 6.24
CA THR A 164 -16.75 20.56 5.74
C THR A 164 -17.59 19.29 5.87
N GLU A 165 -18.91 19.42 5.78
CA GLU A 165 -19.84 18.26 5.74
C GLU A 165 -19.52 17.34 4.54
N ALA A 166 -19.22 17.90 3.36
CA ALA A 166 -18.85 17.13 2.18
C ALA A 166 -17.56 16.32 2.40
N GLN A 167 -16.53 16.92 3.01
CA GLN A 167 -15.28 16.24 3.33
C GLN A 167 -15.51 15.08 4.31
N ARG A 168 -16.31 15.29 5.34
CA ARG A 168 -16.67 14.25 6.31
C ARG A 168 -17.45 13.11 5.67
N HIS A 169 -18.44 13.45 4.85
CA HIS A 169 -19.23 12.47 4.11
C HIS A 169 -18.35 11.60 3.21
N ASP A 170 -17.56 12.22 2.36
CA ASP A 170 -16.68 11.53 1.41
C ASP A 170 -15.63 10.65 2.12
N TYR A 171 -15.00 11.18 3.18
CA TYR A 171 -14.04 10.41 3.98
C TYR A 171 -14.71 9.18 4.60
N THR A 172 -15.93 9.34 5.10
CA THR A 172 -16.67 8.23 5.73
C THR A 172 -17.03 7.15 4.72
N LEU A 173 -17.37 7.50 3.47
CA LEU A 173 -17.61 6.50 2.40
C LEU A 173 -16.35 5.68 2.10
N VAL A 174 -15.19 6.32 1.98
CA VAL A 174 -13.90 5.64 1.77
C VAL A 174 -13.58 4.74 2.97
N LEU A 175 -13.71 5.26 4.19
CA LEU A 175 -13.45 4.50 5.43
C LEU A 175 -14.38 3.28 5.56
N LYS A 176 -15.66 3.39 5.23
CA LYS A 176 -16.58 2.24 5.23
C LYS A 176 -16.15 1.15 4.26
N GLY A 177 -15.66 1.53 3.07
CA GLY A 177 -15.11 0.58 2.10
C GLY A 177 -13.85 -0.12 2.63
N HIS A 178 -12.94 0.64 3.18
CA HIS A 178 -11.71 0.16 3.82
C HIS A 178 -12.01 -0.83 4.96
N ILE A 179 -12.91 -0.49 5.87
CA ILE A 179 -13.31 -1.38 6.96
C ILE A 179 -14.01 -2.64 6.42
N ALA A 180 -14.87 -2.51 5.42
CA ALA A 180 -15.61 -3.64 4.86
C ALA A 180 -14.68 -4.68 4.23
N LEU A 181 -13.61 -4.26 3.56
CA LEU A 181 -12.59 -5.14 3.02
C LEU A 181 -11.71 -5.72 4.13
N GLY A 182 -11.11 -4.87 4.97
CA GLY A 182 -10.16 -5.29 6.01
C GLY A 182 -10.76 -6.18 7.10
N SER A 183 -12.08 -6.14 7.33
CA SER A 183 -12.78 -6.99 8.30
C SER A 183 -13.42 -8.26 7.71
N MET A 184 -13.21 -8.52 6.41
CA MET A 184 -13.90 -9.63 5.73
C MET A 184 -13.41 -11.00 6.19
N ILE A 185 -14.37 -11.91 6.39
CA ILE A 185 -14.13 -13.37 6.53
C ILE A 185 -14.55 -14.02 5.21
N TYR A 186 -13.66 -14.80 4.60
CA TYR A 186 -13.87 -15.36 3.26
C TYR A 186 -13.43 -16.81 3.17
N PRO A 187 -14.03 -17.64 2.30
CA PRO A 187 -13.66 -19.04 2.13
C PRO A 187 -12.27 -19.17 1.47
N THR A 188 -11.53 -20.20 1.82
CA THR A 188 -10.28 -20.57 1.14
C THR A 188 -10.55 -20.75 -0.36
N GLY A 189 -9.60 -20.29 -1.19
CA GLY A 189 -9.76 -20.27 -2.65
C GLY A 189 -10.26 -18.95 -3.21
N THR A 190 -10.56 -17.96 -2.34
CA THR A 190 -10.96 -16.61 -2.75
C THR A 190 -9.78 -15.85 -3.35
N ARG A 191 -10.06 -15.09 -4.41
CA ARG A 191 -9.12 -14.19 -5.10
C ARG A 191 -9.41 -12.74 -4.73
N GLY A 192 -8.39 -11.89 -4.80
CA GLY A 192 -8.54 -10.48 -4.45
C GLY A 192 -9.56 -9.74 -5.32
N SER A 193 -9.71 -10.11 -6.62
CA SER A 193 -10.73 -9.55 -7.50
C SER A 193 -12.17 -9.77 -7.02
N GLN A 194 -12.43 -10.83 -6.24
CA GLN A 194 -13.74 -11.11 -5.67
C GLN A 194 -14.05 -10.25 -4.44
N LEU A 195 -13.02 -9.71 -3.77
CA LEU A 195 -13.14 -8.89 -2.57
C LEU A 195 -13.07 -7.38 -2.85
N ASP A 196 -12.49 -6.96 -3.96
CA ASP A 196 -12.29 -5.55 -4.32
C ASP A 196 -13.59 -4.72 -4.27
N VAL A 197 -14.71 -5.30 -4.65
CA VAL A 197 -16.02 -4.64 -4.62
C VAL A 197 -16.43 -4.19 -3.21
N LEU A 198 -15.95 -4.85 -2.16
CA LEU A 198 -16.27 -4.49 -0.78
C LEU A 198 -15.75 -3.09 -0.44
N ALA A 199 -14.58 -2.74 -0.95
CA ALA A 199 -14.01 -1.41 -0.77
C ALA A 199 -14.73 -0.34 -1.60
N ARG A 200 -15.31 -0.71 -2.76
CA ARG A 200 -15.93 0.24 -3.69
C ARG A 200 -17.42 0.46 -3.45
N GLN A 201 -18.13 -0.46 -2.83
CA GLN A 201 -19.58 -0.52 -2.81
C GLN A 201 -20.25 0.75 -2.25
N PHE A 202 -19.64 1.42 -1.28
CA PHE A 202 -20.20 2.63 -0.67
C PHE A 202 -20.08 3.83 -1.60
N LEU A 203 -18.97 3.97 -2.31
CA LEU A 203 -18.77 4.98 -3.36
C LEU A 203 -19.71 4.73 -4.55
N TRP A 204 -19.85 3.48 -5.00
CA TRP A 204 -20.70 3.15 -6.15
C TRP A 204 -22.18 3.43 -5.88
N LYS A 205 -22.66 3.28 -4.65
CA LYS A 205 -24.03 3.66 -4.27
C LYS A 205 -24.34 5.14 -4.51
N GLU A 206 -23.29 5.97 -4.53
CA GLU A 206 -23.38 7.40 -4.80
C GLU A 206 -22.80 7.79 -6.18
N CYS A 207 -22.68 6.81 -7.08
CA CYS A 207 -22.14 6.99 -8.43
C CYS A 207 -20.71 7.58 -8.47
N MET A 208 -19.92 7.32 -7.43
CA MET A 208 -18.50 7.70 -7.34
C MET A 208 -17.60 6.48 -7.45
N THR A 209 -16.36 6.64 -7.89
CA THR A 209 -15.37 5.57 -8.00
C THR A 209 -13.95 6.11 -8.02
N TYR A 210 -12.98 5.21 -7.81
CA TYR A 210 -11.57 5.42 -8.08
C TYR A 210 -11.06 4.41 -9.11
N TRP A 211 -10.02 4.77 -9.87
CA TRP A 211 -9.57 4.01 -11.05
C TRP A 211 -8.32 3.17 -10.80
N HIS A 212 -7.64 3.33 -9.69
CA HIS A 212 -6.52 2.46 -9.31
C HIS A 212 -7.00 1.16 -8.66
N GLY A 213 -6.11 0.20 -8.46
CA GLY A 213 -6.40 -1.01 -7.68
C GLY A 213 -6.63 -0.66 -6.21
N THR A 214 -7.48 -1.42 -5.53
CA THR A 214 -7.72 -1.25 -4.09
C THR A 214 -6.54 -1.71 -3.25
N GLY A 215 -5.62 -2.49 -3.82
CA GLY A 215 -4.44 -2.94 -3.10
C GLY A 215 -3.54 -3.85 -3.93
N HIS A 216 -2.33 -3.99 -3.47
CA HIS A 216 -1.26 -4.78 -4.08
C HIS A 216 -0.55 -5.63 -3.04
N GLY A 217 0.13 -6.70 -3.48
CA GLY A 217 1.04 -7.44 -2.61
C GLY A 217 2.23 -6.58 -2.20
N VAL A 218 2.77 -6.81 -1.01
CA VAL A 218 3.90 -6.08 -0.45
C VAL A 218 5.07 -7.01 -0.21
N GLY A 219 6.27 -6.57 -0.59
CA GLY A 219 7.52 -7.30 -0.38
C GLY A 219 8.00 -7.27 1.08
N HIS A 220 9.17 -7.83 1.30
CA HIS A 220 9.85 -7.78 2.60
C HIS A 220 11.27 -7.28 2.38
N PHE A 221 11.54 -6.05 2.79
CA PHE A 221 12.77 -5.29 2.51
C PHE A 221 13.06 -5.07 0.99
N LEU A 222 12.12 -5.36 0.14
CA LEU A 222 12.16 -5.09 -1.31
C LEU A 222 10.75 -4.78 -1.78
N ASN A 223 10.67 -4.02 -2.86
CA ASN A 223 9.48 -3.70 -3.65
C ASN A 223 8.19 -3.54 -2.84
N VAL A 224 7.82 -2.32 -2.53
CA VAL A 224 6.50 -2.04 -1.93
C VAL A 224 5.39 -2.66 -2.76
N HIS A 225 5.43 -2.54 -4.08
CA HIS A 225 4.55 -3.24 -5.01
C HIS A 225 5.16 -4.59 -5.41
N GLU A 226 4.78 -5.66 -4.73
CA GLU A 226 5.27 -7.01 -4.99
C GLU A 226 4.11 -8.03 -4.96
N GLY A 227 3.58 -8.32 -6.15
CA GLY A 227 2.56 -9.37 -6.32
C GLY A 227 3.07 -10.79 -6.05
N PRO A 228 2.28 -11.82 -6.41
CA PRO A 228 1.27 -11.83 -7.49
C PRO A 228 -0.15 -11.43 -7.09
N GLN A 229 -0.51 -11.46 -5.81
CA GLN A 229 -1.85 -11.10 -5.35
C GLN A 229 -2.08 -9.59 -5.37
N ASN A 230 -3.34 -9.19 -5.49
CA ASN A 230 -3.80 -7.80 -5.38
C ASN A 230 -5.31 -7.75 -5.09
N PHE A 231 -5.82 -6.57 -4.71
CA PHE A 231 -7.23 -6.23 -4.75
C PHE A 231 -7.47 -5.27 -5.91
N ARG A 232 -8.20 -5.71 -6.93
CA ARG A 232 -8.57 -4.88 -8.10
C ARG A 232 -9.71 -5.49 -8.88
N LEU A 233 -10.41 -4.66 -9.67
CA LEU A 233 -11.52 -5.13 -10.52
C LEU A 233 -11.09 -6.12 -11.59
N ASN A 234 -9.89 -5.95 -12.14
CA ASN A 234 -9.36 -6.85 -13.16
C ASN A 234 -9.15 -8.24 -12.57
N GLU A 235 -9.52 -9.25 -13.34
CA GLU A 235 -9.33 -10.64 -12.96
C GLU A 235 -7.85 -10.95 -12.68
N ASN A 236 -7.60 -11.59 -11.55
CA ASN A 236 -6.29 -12.09 -11.16
C ASN A 236 -6.48 -13.53 -10.64
N PRO A 237 -5.87 -14.55 -11.29
CA PRO A 237 -6.06 -15.94 -10.90
C PRO A 237 -5.41 -16.30 -9.57
N THR A 238 -4.61 -15.43 -8.99
CA THR A 238 -3.90 -15.69 -7.74
C THR A 238 -4.89 -15.77 -6.58
N VAL A 239 -4.94 -16.93 -5.94
CA VAL A 239 -5.71 -17.18 -4.73
C VAL A 239 -4.97 -16.57 -3.54
N LEU A 240 -5.72 -15.92 -2.64
CA LEU A 240 -5.20 -15.45 -1.37
C LEU A 240 -4.91 -16.65 -0.45
N VAL A 241 -3.70 -16.69 0.10
CA VAL A 241 -3.30 -17.76 1.02
C VAL A 241 -2.69 -17.16 2.30
N PRO A 242 -2.68 -17.93 3.42
CA PRO A 242 -2.08 -17.45 4.66
C PRO A 242 -0.62 -17.02 4.47
N GLY A 243 -0.22 -15.93 5.10
CA GLY A 243 1.12 -15.37 4.98
C GLY A 243 1.28 -14.30 3.88
N MET A 244 0.26 -14.08 3.03
CA MET A 244 0.28 -12.97 2.07
C MET A 244 -0.05 -11.64 2.75
N ILE A 245 0.78 -10.62 2.51
CA ILE A 245 0.55 -9.24 2.95
C ILE A 245 0.11 -8.43 1.73
N THR A 246 -1.00 -7.70 1.88
CA THR A 246 -1.61 -6.93 0.79
C THR A 246 -2.04 -5.57 1.32
N SER A 247 -1.91 -4.49 0.56
CA SER A 247 -2.48 -3.19 0.92
C SER A 247 -4.00 -3.19 0.74
N ASP A 248 -4.68 -2.37 1.55
CA ASP A 248 -6.12 -2.08 1.47
C ASP A 248 -6.23 -0.55 1.46
N GLU A 249 -6.31 0.06 0.26
CA GLU A 249 -6.09 1.48 -0.01
C GLU A 249 -7.19 2.13 -0.89
N PRO A 250 -8.48 1.99 -0.59
CA PRO A 250 -9.50 2.70 -1.33
C PRO A 250 -9.33 4.22 -1.25
N GLY A 251 -9.80 4.93 -2.28
CA GLY A 251 -9.69 6.38 -2.32
C GLY A 251 -10.86 7.05 -3.04
N LEU A 252 -10.89 8.38 -2.97
CA LEU A 252 -11.77 9.26 -3.71
C LEU A 252 -11.01 10.54 -4.06
N TYR A 253 -11.07 10.95 -5.34
CA TYR A 253 -10.29 12.06 -5.85
C TYR A 253 -11.18 13.04 -6.60
N LYS A 254 -11.37 14.24 -6.03
CA LYS A 254 -12.15 15.33 -6.62
C LYS A 254 -11.19 16.36 -7.20
N THR A 255 -11.00 16.32 -8.51
CA THR A 255 -10.06 17.19 -9.22
C THR A 255 -10.32 18.67 -8.92
N GLY A 256 -9.27 19.38 -8.50
CA GLY A 256 -9.34 20.80 -8.14
C GLY A 256 -9.93 21.08 -6.74
N GLU A 257 -10.23 20.01 -5.96
CA GLU A 257 -10.77 20.14 -4.61
C GLU A 257 -9.86 19.44 -3.59
N TYR A 258 -9.94 18.09 -3.51
CA TYR A 258 -9.16 17.26 -2.58
C TYR A 258 -9.13 15.79 -2.98
N GLY A 259 -8.18 15.06 -2.41
CA GLY A 259 -8.13 13.61 -2.46
C GLY A 259 -8.24 12.98 -1.07
N ILE A 260 -8.80 11.78 -1.03
CA ILE A 260 -8.89 10.94 0.15
C ILE A 260 -8.36 9.56 -0.22
N ARG A 261 -7.38 9.06 0.52
CA ARG A 261 -6.96 7.65 0.51
C ARG A 261 -6.76 7.22 1.96
N ILE A 262 -7.23 6.04 2.29
CA ILE A 262 -7.06 5.42 3.61
C ILE A 262 -6.48 4.04 3.36
N GLU A 263 -5.33 3.77 3.95
CA GLU A 263 -4.59 2.54 3.67
C GLU A 263 -4.07 1.88 4.92
N ASN A 264 -4.23 0.57 4.96
CA ASN A 264 -3.54 -0.34 5.86
C ASN A 264 -2.93 -1.51 5.10
N LEU A 265 -1.88 -2.10 5.65
CA LEU A 265 -1.44 -3.44 5.27
C LEU A 265 -2.25 -4.49 6.02
N VAL A 266 -2.73 -5.49 5.30
CA VAL A 266 -3.48 -6.62 5.85
C VAL A 266 -2.77 -7.94 5.56
N LEU A 267 -2.70 -8.81 6.58
CA LEU A 267 -2.13 -10.14 6.49
C LEU A 267 -3.25 -11.18 6.37
N SER A 268 -3.25 -11.97 5.30
CA SER A 268 -4.15 -13.11 5.14
C SER A 268 -3.82 -14.21 6.15
N ARG A 269 -4.83 -14.71 6.89
CA ARG A 269 -4.68 -15.73 7.94
C ARG A 269 -5.77 -16.77 7.87
N ASN A 270 -5.47 -18.00 8.34
CA ASN A 270 -6.50 -18.99 8.65
C ASN A 270 -7.39 -18.45 9.77
N TYR A 271 -8.70 -18.58 9.61
CA TYR A 271 -9.68 -18.15 10.60
C TYR A 271 -10.36 -19.31 11.29
N ARG A 272 -11.14 -20.10 10.56
CA ARG A 272 -11.93 -21.20 11.12
C ARG A 272 -12.18 -22.30 10.09
N HIS A 273 -12.18 -23.55 10.55
CA HIS A 273 -12.76 -24.68 9.83
C HIS A 273 -14.21 -24.91 10.27
N THR A 274 -15.07 -25.29 9.33
CA THR A 274 -16.44 -25.74 9.59
C THR A 274 -16.69 -27.06 8.87
N GLU A 275 -17.40 -28.00 9.49
CA GLU A 275 -17.64 -29.34 8.93
C GLU A 275 -18.43 -29.27 7.60
N ASP A 276 -19.40 -28.37 7.51
CA ASP A 276 -20.30 -28.28 6.34
C ASP A 276 -19.73 -27.39 5.22
N PHE A 277 -18.89 -26.38 5.52
CA PHE A 277 -18.50 -25.35 4.55
C PHE A 277 -16.98 -25.23 4.36
N GLY A 278 -16.16 -26.06 5.06
CA GLY A 278 -14.70 -26.09 4.92
C GLY A 278 -13.99 -24.93 5.62
N ASP A 279 -12.85 -24.51 5.05
CA ASP A 279 -11.92 -23.57 5.67
C ASP A 279 -12.23 -22.11 5.28
N PHE A 280 -12.15 -21.23 6.27
CA PHE A 280 -12.29 -19.79 6.12
C PHE A 280 -11.02 -19.08 6.54
N MET A 281 -10.81 -17.93 5.92
CA MET A 281 -9.73 -17.01 6.15
C MET A 281 -10.27 -15.65 6.61
N ASN A 282 -9.41 -14.85 7.21
CA ASN A 282 -9.66 -13.43 7.51
C ASN A 282 -8.39 -12.61 7.31
N PHE A 283 -8.47 -11.34 7.57
CA PHE A 283 -7.33 -10.45 7.60
C PHE A 283 -6.95 -10.05 9.04
N GLU A 284 -5.65 -9.97 9.30
CA GLU A 284 -5.08 -9.23 10.42
C GLU A 284 -4.59 -7.89 9.91
N VAL A 285 -5.08 -6.79 10.48
CA VAL A 285 -4.58 -5.45 10.17
C VAL A 285 -3.22 -5.25 10.83
N LEU A 286 -2.18 -5.03 10.04
CA LEU A 286 -0.81 -4.80 10.53
C LEU A 286 -0.53 -3.33 10.85
N THR A 287 -1.24 -2.41 10.22
CA THR A 287 -1.08 -0.97 10.40
C THR A 287 -1.79 -0.51 11.66
N LEU A 288 -1.03 0.02 12.62
CA LEU A 288 -1.52 0.48 13.93
C LEU A 288 -1.44 2.01 14.02
N PHE A 289 -2.13 2.73 13.13
CA PHE A 289 -2.18 4.19 13.13
C PHE A 289 -3.63 4.69 13.04
N PRO A 290 -4.04 5.69 13.84
CA PRO A 290 -5.43 6.12 13.92
C PRO A 290 -5.92 6.77 12.63
N TYR A 291 -7.25 6.78 12.45
CA TYR A 291 -7.97 7.60 11.49
C TYR A 291 -8.28 8.97 12.10
N ASP A 292 -8.45 10.00 11.28
CA ASP A 292 -8.85 11.32 11.79
C ASP A 292 -10.34 11.32 12.15
N SER A 293 -10.64 11.27 13.45
CA SER A 293 -12.01 11.23 13.96
C SER A 293 -12.84 12.47 13.60
N ARG A 294 -12.21 13.61 13.28
CA ARG A 294 -12.90 14.84 12.85
C ARG A 294 -13.56 14.68 11.48
N LEU A 295 -13.00 13.79 10.65
CA LEU A 295 -13.51 13.46 9.31
C LEU A 295 -14.56 12.34 9.31
N ILE A 296 -14.86 11.73 10.45
CA ILE A 296 -15.82 10.62 10.53
C ILE A 296 -17.21 11.16 10.83
N ASP A 297 -18.18 10.81 9.99
CA ASP A 297 -19.61 11.02 10.25
C ASP A 297 -20.22 9.74 10.81
N LEU A 298 -20.48 9.72 12.11
CA LEU A 298 -21.06 8.55 12.80
C LEU A 298 -22.56 8.37 12.54
N SER A 299 -23.20 9.27 11.81
CA SER A 299 -24.62 9.14 11.44
C SER A 299 -24.86 8.29 10.19
N MET A 300 -23.81 7.96 9.43
CA MET A 300 -23.85 7.22 8.16
C MET A 300 -23.86 5.69 8.30
#